data_d0166a0f210b9302831438b58436f97d
#
_entry.id   d0166a0f210b9302831438b58436f97d
#
_cell.length_a   1.000
_cell.length_b   1.000
_cell.length_c   1.000
_cell.angle_alpha   90.00
_cell.angle_beta   90.00
_cell.angle_gamma   90.00
#
_symmetry.space_group_name_H-M   'P 1'
#
loop_
_entity.id
_entity.type
_entity.pdbx_description
1 polymer ?
#
loop_
_entity_poly.entity_id
_entity_poly.type
_entity_poly.pdbx_seq_one_letter_code
_entity_poly.pdbx_strand_id
1 'polypeptide(L)' 'MPIKAAVMGLGNIGRYAIEALEIQPDFTCVGVIRRKESLGKDAHDLRGVPEYASLADLEAVSGKPDVVLLCA' A
#
# COMPACT_ATOMS: atom_id res chain seq x y z
N MET A 1 -5.14 -1.91 -18.63
CA MET A 1 -3.93 -1.92 -17.79
C MET A 1 -4.33 -1.70 -16.33
N PRO A 2 -3.70 -2.41 -15.41
CA PRO A 2 -4.07 -2.24 -13.99
C PRO A 2 -3.71 -0.84 -13.50
N ILE A 3 -4.56 -0.32 -12.64
CA ILE A 3 -4.36 0.95 -11.98
C ILE A 3 -3.44 0.69 -10.78
N LYS A 4 -2.34 1.43 -10.71
CA LYS A 4 -1.41 1.30 -9.58
C LYS A 4 -1.96 2.07 -8.39
N ALA A 5 -2.21 1.38 -7.30
CA ALA A 5 -2.73 1.98 -6.09
C ALA A 5 -1.72 1.82 -4.95
N ALA A 6 -1.57 2.86 -4.15
CA ALA A 6 -0.79 2.80 -2.92
C ALA A 6 -1.73 3.05 -1.74
N VAL A 7 -1.44 2.45 -0.60
CA VAL A 7 -2.22 2.63 0.61
C VAL A 7 -1.36 3.39 1.60
N MET A 8 -1.85 4.52 2.11
CA MET A 8 -1.15 5.30 3.12
C MET A 8 -1.81 5.07 4.48
N GLY A 9 -1.09 4.43 5.36
CA GLY A 9 -1.60 3.99 6.65
C GLY A 9 -2.07 2.55 6.60
N LEU A 10 -1.85 1.79 7.66
CA LEU A 10 -2.34 0.44 7.77
C LEU A 10 -3.51 0.42 8.77
N GLY A 11 -3.55 -0.28 9.81
CA GLY A 11 -4.70 -0.33 10.71
C GLY A 11 -5.87 -1.04 10.05
N ASN A 12 -7.06 -0.94 10.66
CA ASN A 12 -8.22 -1.68 10.19
C ASN A 12 -8.67 -1.29 8.78
N ILE A 13 -8.75 0.00 8.52
CA ILE A 13 -9.20 0.49 7.23
C ILE A 13 -8.17 0.16 6.14
N GLY A 14 -6.89 0.31 6.44
CA GLY A 14 -5.84 -0.02 5.49
C GLY A 14 -5.80 -1.49 5.14
N ARG A 15 -6.04 -2.37 6.11
CA ARG A 15 -6.12 -3.82 5.85
C ARG A 15 -7.26 -4.16 4.92
N TYR A 16 -8.42 -3.56 5.13
CA TYR A 16 -9.57 -3.78 4.24
C TYR A 16 -9.30 -3.23 2.85
N ALA A 17 -8.59 -2.10 2.76
CA ALA A 17 -8.23 -1.55 1.47
C ALA A 17 -7.32 -2.49 0.68
N ILE A 18 -6.32 -3.08 1.35
CA ILE A 18 -5.42 -4.05 0.71
C ILE A 18 -6.21 -5.27 0.22
N GLU A 19 -7.10 -5.81 1.05
CA GLU A 19 -7.95 -6.92 0.66
C GLU A 19 -8.81 -6.59 -0.56
N ALA A 20 -9.44 -5.41 -0.54
CA ALA A 20 -10.29 -4.97 -1.62
C ALA A 20 -9.51 -4.84 -2.94
N LEU A 21 -8.30 -4.28 -2.88
CA LEU A 21 -7.48 -4.14 -4.07
C LEU A 21 -7.01 -5.49 -4.61
N GLU A 22 -6.79 -6.44 -3.72
CA GLU A 22 -6.33 -7.78 -4.12
C GLU A 22 -7.36 -8.50 -4.98
N ILE A 23 -8.65 -8.32 -4.69
CA ILE A 23 -9.71 -8.99 -5.42
C ILE A 23 -10.22 -8.20 -6.63
N GLN A 24 -9.71 -6.99 -6.85
CA GLN A 24 -10.10 -6.17 -8.00
C GLN A 24 -9.09 -6.35 -9.13
N PRO A 25 -9.51 -6.95 -10.27
CA PRO A 25 -8.57 -7.21 -11.36
C PRO A 25 -8.02 -5.94 -12.02
N ASP A 26 -8.71 -4.81 -11.83
CA ASP A 26 -8.29 -3.55 -12.44
C ASP A 26 -7.25 -2.79 -11.63
N PHE A 27 -6.95 -3.25 -10.42
CA PHE A 27 -6.02 -2.58 -9.52
C PHE A 27 -4.86 -3.47 -9.14
N THR A 28 -3.70 -2.84 -8.96
CA THR A 28 -2.53 -3.48 -8.40
C THR A 28 -2.08 -2.64 -7.20
N CYS A 29 -2.01 -3.24 -6.02
CA CYS A 29 -1.47 -2.54 -4.87
C CYS A 29 0.04 -2.58 -4.93
N VAL A 30 0.67 -1.43 -5.18
CA VAL A 30 2.12 -1.36 -5.36
C VAL A 30 2.88 -1.13 -4.07
N GLY A 31 2.20 -0.73 -3.01
CA GLY A 31 2.87 -0.55 -1.73
C GLY A 31 2.00 0.06 -0.67
N VAL A 32 2.46 -0.04 0.57
CA VAL A 32 1.84 0.57 1.74
C VAL A 32 2.83 1.55 2.32
N ILE A 33 2.39 2.77 2.57
CA ILE A 33 3.22 3.81 3.19
C ILE A 33 2.86 3.87 4.66
N ARG A 34 3.86 3.70 5.51
CA ARG A 34 3.68 3.66 6.97
C ARG A 34 4.72 4.54 7.64
N ARG A 35 4.46 4.88 8.89
CA ARG A 35 5.47 5.56 9.70
C ARG A 35 6.69 4.66 9.82
N LYS A 36 7.87 5.26 9.86
CA LYS A 36 9.13 4.53 9.95
C LYS A 36 9.16 3.55 11.11
N GLU A 37 8.64 3.95 12.26
CA GLU A 37 8.62 3.11 13.46
C GLU A 37 7.65 1.94 13.38
N SER A 38 6.74 1.96 12.39
CA SER A 38 5.79 0.88 12.18
C SER A 38 6.25 -0.13 11.14
N LEU A 39 7.33 0.17 10.43
CA LEU A 39 7.83 -0.74 9.39
C LEU A 39 8.23 -2.08 9.99
N GLY A 40 7.89 -3.15 9.30
CA GLY A 40 8.19 -4.49 9.75
C GLY A 40 7.20 -5.09 10.73
N LYS A 41 6.24 -4.29 11.22
CA LYS A 41 5.20 -4.78 12.13
C LYS A 41 3.99 -5.23 11.33
N ASP A 42 3.25 -6.20 11.88
CA ASP A 42 1.99 -6.69 11.28
C ASP A 42 2.17 -7.11 9.82
N ALA A 43 3.28 -7.77 9.52
CA ALA A 43 3.62 -8.13 8.15
C ALA A 43 2.57 -9.02 7.49
N HIS A 44 1.87 -9.84 8.27
CA HIS A 44 0.83 -10.71 7.73
C HIS A 44 -0.36 -9.91 7.17
N ASP A 45 -0.61 -8.73 7.70
CA ASP A 45 -1.69 -7.87 7.21
C ASP A 45 -1.35 -7.22 5.88
N LEU A 46 -0.09 -7.21 5.51
CA LEU A 46 0.36 -6.64 4.24
C LEU A 46 0.13 -7.56 3.04
N ARG A 47 -0.14 -8.83 3.29
CA ARG A 47 -0.44 -9.84 2.26
C ARG A 47 0.60 -9.85 1.13
N GLY A 48 1.86 -9.67 1.49
CA GLY A 48 2.96 -9.67 0.53
C GLY A 48 3.21 -8.35 -0.17
N VAL A 49 2.44 -7.30 0.15
CA VAL A 49 2.64 -5.98 -0.43
C VAL A 49 3.83 -5.30 0.23
N PRO A 50 4.75 -4.70 -0.54
CA PRO A 50 5.90 -3.99 0.05
C PRO A 50 5.47 -2.78 0.87
N GLU A 51 6.25 -2.45 1.89
CA GLU A 51 5.98 -1.26 2.69
C GLU A 51 7.11 -0.25 2.56
N TYR A 52 6.77 1.03 2.70
CA TYR A 52 7.70 2.14 2.54
C TYR A 52 7.44 3.19 3.61
N ALA A 53 8.49 3.93 3.96
CA ALA A 53 8.39 5.00 4.94
C ALA A 53 7.81 6.29 4.36
N SER A 54 7.86 6.46 3.04
CA SER A 54 7.36 7.66 2.38
C SER A 54 6.90 7.33 0.97
N LEU A 55 6.09 8.22 0.41
CA LEU A 55 5.65 8.10 -0.98
C LEU A 55 6.85 8.19 -1.92
N ALA A 56 7.83 9.03 -1.60
CA ALA A 56 9.03 9.16 -2.42
C ALA A 56 9.79 7.84 -2.53
N ASP A 57 9.88 7.10 -1.42
CA ASP A 57 10.54 5.80 -1.43
C ASP A 57 9.79 4.80 -2.30
N LEU A 58 8.46 4.81 -2.23
CA LEU A 58 7.64 3.94 -3.06
C LEU A 58 7.84 4.29 -4.54
N GLU A 59 7.82 5.56 -4.87
CA GLU A 59 7.98 6.01 -6.26
C GLU A 59 9.34 5.66 -6.83
N ALA A 60 10.36 5.64 -6.00
CA ALA A 60 11.71 5.28 -6.44
C ALA A 60 11.80 3.82 -6.90
N VAL A 61 10.94 2.97 -6.35
CA VAL A 61 10.94 1.53 -6.67
C VAL A 61 9.88 1.20 -7.73
N SER A 62 8.68 1.73 -7.58
CA SER A 62 7.51 1.33 -8.39
C SER A 62 7.07 2.39 -9.39
N GLY A 63 7.64 3.59 -9.34
CA GLY A 63 7.14 4.72 -10.11
C GLY A 63 5.92 5.33 -9.43
N LYS A 64 5.36 6.37 -10.02
CA LYS A 64 4.20 7.05 -9.44
C LYS A 64 2.96 6.17 -9.46
N PRO A 65 2.28 6.02 -8.32
CA PRO A 65 1.00 5.35 -8.32
C PRO A 65 -0.05 6.25 -8.98
N ASP A 66 -1.10 5.62 -9.52
CA ASP A 66 -2.21 6.36 -10.12
C ASP A 66 -3.13 6.93 -9.05
N VAL A 67 -3.26 6.23 -7.93
CA VAL A 67 -4.07 6.68 -6.80
C VAL A 67 -3.37 6.32 -5.49
N VAL A 68 -3.64 7.12 -4.45
CA VAL A 68 -3.18 6.84 -3.10
C VAL A 68 -4.41 6.87 -2.19
N LEU A 69 -4.65 5.77 -1.50
CA LEU A 69 -5.77 5.65 -0.57
C LEU A 69 -5.28 6.07 0.82
N LEU A 70 -5.88 7.13 1.35
CA LEU A 70 -5.53 7.62 2.68
C LEU A 70 -6.36 6.88 3.72
N CYS A 71 -5.71 6.02 4.47
CA CYS A 71 -6.36 5.14 5.45
C CYS A 71 -5.84 5.40 6.87
N ALA A 72 -5.65 6.63 7.20
CA ALA A 72 -5.13 7.03 8.52
C ALA A 72 -6.20 6.97 9.61
#